data_13c48b26d86333dea7e959c4c4af9b49
#
_entry.id   13c48b26d86333dea7e959c4c4af9b49
#
_cell.length_a   1.000
_cell.length_b   1.000
_cell.length_c   1.000
_cell.angle_alpha   90.00
_cell.angle_beta   90.00
_cell.angle_gamma   90.00
#
_symmetry.space_group_name_H-M   'P 1'
#
loop_
_entity.id
_entity.type
_entity.pdbx_description
1 polymer ?
#
loop_
_entity_poly.entity_id
_entity_poly.type
_entity_poly.pdbx_seq_one_letter_code
_entity_poly.pdbx_strand_id
1 'polypeptide(L)'
;MSETLLSSRNLAFELYEVLDAEALTQRERFAEHSRETFDAAISTARTIAEKYFAPHNRKNDENEPRFENGAAVLIPEVKPAVDAFLEAGFLNAARDFDVGGMQLPTLLSQACFAHFQSANAATASYPFLTMGAANLIENFGTDEQKQRFLQPMIEGRFFGTMALTEPHAGSSLSDIRTRAEPAGDGTYRLRGNKIFISGGDHPLSENIVHLVLAKLPDAPPGVKGISLFIVPKFLVHEDGSLGARNDVALAGLFHKMGWRGTTSTALSFGDNGQCVGYLVGQPHQGLSCMFQMMNEARIGVGMGAVMLGYAGYLYSLEYARERPQGRLPDSKAPDGAPVSIIQHADVKRMLLMQKAYVEGSFDLGLYAARLFDDTQTGENEDVRKHAHELLDLLTPIVKSWPSEFCLKANELAIQVLGGHGYTREYPVEQYYRDNRLNPIHEGTHGIQSLDLLGRKLAQNGGAGLKQLLRLIVGTCERAKADDALDPLRQPLEQLVARLQTVTLGLLTDLSQGKVNATLANSALYLKAFGHTVIGWRWLEQAIRAQEGLDNASEADVGFYKGKLQAARYFLTWEVPGCHHELAILEKRDDACLSMQESWF
;
A
#
# COMPACT_ATOMS: atom_id res chain seq x y z
N MET A 1 -21.34 -13.40 -14.04
CA MET A 1 -20.99 -13.46 -12.59
C MET A 1 -20.68 -12.04 -12.16
N SER A 2 -21.21 -11.60 -11.02
CA SER A 2 -20.88 -10.26 -10.50
C SER A 2 -19.39 -10.23 -10.13
N GLU A 3 -18.70 -9.16 -10.49
CA GLU A 3 -17.31 -8.93 -10.11
C GLU A 3 -17.28 -8.52 -8.64
N THR A 4 -16.80 -9.41 -7.77
CA THR A 4 -16.80 -9.18 -6.31
C THR A 4 -15.45 -8.77 -5.73
N LEU A 5 -14.39 -8.82 -6.51
CA LEU A 5 -13.04 -8.54 -6.05
C LEU A 5 -12.48 -7.21 -6.61
N LEU A 6 -12.57 -7.02 -7.91
CA LEU A 6 -12.08 -5.82 -8.61
C LEU A 6 -12.89 -5.67 -9.90
N SER A 7 -13.38 -4.45 -10.19
CA SER A 7 -14.10 -4.16 -11.42
C SER A 7 -13.12 -4.05 -12.60
N SER A 8 -13.29 -4.96 -13.58
CA SER A 8 -12.48 -4.95 -14.80
C SER A 8 -12.68 -3.67 -15.62
N ARG A 9 -13.93 -3.14 -15.65
CA ARG A 9 -14.21 -1.89 -16.36
C ARG A 9 -13.54 -0.69 -15.71
N ASN A 10 -13.52 -0.65 -14.36
CA ASN A 10 -12.82 0.43 -13.65
C ASN A 10 -11.29 0.31 -13.83
N LEU A 11 -10.74 -0.90 -13.75
CA LEU A 11 -9.32 -1.12 -13.99
C LEU A 11 -8.91 -0.69 -15.40
N ALA A 12 -9.68 -1.05 -16.43
CA ALA A 12 -9.42 -0.64 -17.79
C ALA A 12 -9.50 0.88 -17.98
N PHE A 13 -10.46 1.56 -17.33
CA PHE A 13 -10.55 3.02 -17.33
C PHE A 13 -9.32 3.68 -16.73
N GLU A 14 -8.88 3.22 -15.55
CA GLU A 14 -7.68 3.77 -14.90
C GLU A 14 -6.43 3.55 -15.75
N LEU A 15 -6.22 2.35 -16.28
CA LEU A 15 -5.02 2.03 -17.05
C LEU A 15 -4.96 2.75 -18.40
N TYR A 16 -6.06 2.73 -19.15
CA TYR A 16 -6.02 3.13 -20.56
C TYR A 16 -6.60 4.51 -20.84
N GLU A 17 -7.60 4.94 -20.07
CA GLU A 17 -8.24 6.24 -20.29
C GLU A 17 -7.63 7.34 -19.40
N VAL A 18 -7.25 7.02 -18.14
CA VAL A 18 -6.68 8.00 -17.21
C VAL A 18 -5.15 8.05 -17.26
N LEU A 19 -4.47 6.89 -17.23
CA LEU A 19 -3.02 6.80 -17.08
C LEU A 19 -2.27 6.51 -18.38
N ASP A 20 -2.99 6.28 -19.49
CA ASP A 20 -2.40 6.00 -20.81
C ASP A 20 -1.27 4.95 -20.73
N ALA A 21 -1.61 3.76 -20.23
CA ALA A 21 -0.66 2.66 -20.06
C ALA A 21 -0.05 2.21 -21.40
N GLU A 22 -0.77 2.37 -22.52
CA GLU A 22 -0.27 2.00 -23.85
C GLU A 22 0.93 2.87 -24.27
N ALA A 23 1.01 4.13 -23.84
CA ALA A 23 2.16 4.99 -24.12
C ALA A 23 3.48 4.43 -23.52
N LEU A 24 3.42 3.57 -22.51
CA LEU A 24 4.62 2.91 -21.96
C LEU A 24 5.29 1.98 -23.00
N THR A 25 4.54 1.38 -23.91
CA THR A 25 5.09 0.48 -24.95
C THR A 25 5.98 1.20 -25.96
N GLN A 26 5.93 2.54 -26.02
CA GLN A 26 6.84 3.35 -26.83
C GLN A 26 8.24 3.50 -26.22
N ARG A 27 8.43 3.09 -24.97
CA ARG A 27 9.73 3.12 -24.29
C ARG A 27 10.50 1.85 -24.60
N GLU A 28 11.80 1.97 -24.87
CA GLU A 28 12.68 0.86 -25.24
C GLU A 28 12.53 -0.35 -24.30
N ARG A 29 12.49 -0.11 -22.98
CA ARG A 29 12.33 -1.18 -21.98
C ARG A 29 11.05 -2.00 -22.15
N PHE A 30 9.98 -1.41 -22.66
CA PHE A 30 8.66 -2.04 -22.73
C PHE A 30 8.19 -2.29 -24.17
N ALA A 31 9.09 -2.14 -25.16
CA ALA A 31 8.76 -2.22 -26.58
C ALA A 31 8.27 -3.62 -27.04
N GLU A 32 8.58 -4.67 -26.29
CA GLU A 32 8.09 -6.04 -26.56
C GLU A 32 6.63 -6.25 -26.10
N HIS A 33 6.05 -5.27 -25.40
CA HIS A 33 4.68 -5.32 -24.91
C HIS A 33 3.70 -4.60 -25.83
N SER A 34 2.44 -5.00 -25.70
CA SER A 34 1.28 -4.38 -26.32
C SER A 34 0.12 -4.36 -25.34
N ARG A 35 -0.98 -3.72 -25.69
CA ARG A 35 -2.21 -3.77 -24.91
C ARG A 35 -2.69 -5.21 -24.70
N GLU A 36 -2.60 -6.05 -25.74
CA GLU A 36 -3.00 -7.45 -25.65
C GLU A 36 -2.17 -8.23 -24.64
N THR A 37 -0.85 -7.98 -24.56
CA THR A 37 0.02 -8.62 -23.56
C THR A 37 -0.31 -8.13 -22.15
N PHE A 38 -0.64 -6.85 -21.98
CA PHE A 38 -1.09 -6.29 -20.71
C PHE A 38 -2.41 -6.92 -20.24
N ASP A 39 -3.42 -6.96 -21.13
CA ASP A 39 -4.72 -7.56 -20.85
C ASP A 39 -4.60 -9.06 -20.56
N ALA A 40 -3.71 -9.78 -21.24
CA ALA A 40 -3.43 -11.19 -20.98
C ALA A 40 -2.82 -11.41 -19.58
N ALA A 41 -1.86 -10.58 -19.15
CA ALA A 41 -1.27 -10.63 -17.82
C ALA A 41 -2.33 -10.38 -16.73
N ILE A 42 -3.16 -9.35 -16.88
CA ILE A 42 -4.25 -9.01 -15.96
C ILE A 42 -5.27 -10.16 -15.88
N SER A 43 -5.67 -10.72 -17.04
CA SER A 43 -6.62 -11.85 -17.09
C SER A 43 -6.07 -13.09 -16.40
N THR A 44 -4.78 -13.37 -16.56
CA THR A 44 -4.09 -14.48 -15.89
C THR A 44 -4.06 -14.28 -14.39
N ALA A 45 -3.66 -13.08 -13.93
CA ALA A 45 -3.65 -12.73 -12.50
C ALA A 45 -5.04 -12.89 -11.87
N ARG A 46 -6.08 -12.36 -12.54
CA ARG A 46 -7.47 -12.52 -12.12
C ARG A 46 -7.87 -13.98 -11.99
N THR A 47 -7.59 -14.78 -13.01
CA THR A 47 -7.95 -16.21 -13.03
C THR A 47 -7.30 -16.97 -11.88
N ILE A 48 -6.01 -16.73 -11.61
CA ILE A 48 -5.29 -17.37 -10.51
C ILE A 48 -5.85 -16.90 -9.16
N ALA A 49 -6.09 -15.60 -9.00
CA ALA A 49 -6.64 -15.03 -7.78
C ALA A 49 -8.03 -15.61 -7.45
N GLU A 50 -8.93 -15.68 -8.44
CA GLU A 50 -10.27 -16.25 -8.27
C GLU A 50 -10.24 -17.75 -8.00
N LYS A 51 -9.35 -18.50 -8.66
CA LYS A 51 -9.30 -19.96 -8.56
C LYS A 51 -8.56 -20.48 -7.34
N TYR A 52 -7.47 -19.83 -6.94
CA TYR A 52 -6.58 -20.36 -5.91
C TYR A 52 -6.55 -19.53 -4.62
N PHE A 53 -6.70 -18.20 -4.68
CA PHE A 53 -6.60 -17.32 -3.51
C PHE A 53 -7.95 -17.09 -2.81
N ALA A 54 -8.98 -16.71 -3.57
CA ALA A 54 -10.29 -16.38 -3.02
C ALA A 54 -10.95 -17.55 -2.26
N PRO A 55 -10.90 -18.83 -2.76
CA PRO A 55 -11.66 -19.91 -2.14
C PRO A 55 -11.27 -20.24 -0.70
N HIS A 56 -10.01 -19.94 -0.30
CA HIS A 56 -9.55 -20.24 1.05
C HIS A 56 -9.39 -19.01 1.96
N ASN A 57 -9.78 -17.81 1.50
CA ASN A 57 -9.62 -16.57 2.27
C ASN A 57 -10.30 -16.66 3.66
N ARG A 58 -11.57 -17.06 3.70
CA ARG A 58 -12.30 -17.27 4.96
C ARG A 58 -11.67 -18.37 5.81
N LYS A 59 -11.37 -19.51 5.23
CA LYS A 59 -10.75 -20.64 5.94
C LYS A 59 -9.42 -20.24 6.56
N ASN A 60 -8.64 -19.42 5.85
CA ASN A 60 -7.35 -18.91 6.31
C ASN A 60 -7.49 -17.96 7.52
N ASP A 61 -8.55 -17.16 7.58
CA ASP A 61 -8.88 -16.33 8.74
C ASP A 61 -9.38 -17.15 9.94
N GLU A 62 -10.19 -18.19 9.71
CA GLU A 62 -10.74 -19.05 10.74
C GLU A 62 -9.70 -20.02 11.33
N ASN A 63 -8.65 -20.37 10.58
CA ASN A 63 -7.61 -21.32 10.97
C ASN A 63 -6.23 -20.62 10.92
N GLU A 64 -5.96 -19.86 11.94
CA GLU A 64 -4.67 -19.16 12.08
C GLU A 64 -3.47 -20.12 12.03
N PRO A 65 -2.29 -19.66 11.57
CA PRO A 65 -1.06 -20.44 11.65
C PRO A 65 -0.78 -20.91 13.08
N ARG A 66 -0.35 -22.17 13.22
CA ARG A 66 -0.03 -22.77 14.51
C ARG A 66 1.46 -22.95 14.69
N PHE A 67 1.92 -22.84 15.92
CA PHE A 67 3.30 -23.12 16.30
C PHE A 67 3.42 -24.57 16.78
N GLU A 68 4.07 -25.40 16.00
CA GLU A 68 4.22 -26.84 16.29
C GLU A 68 5.69 -27.26 16.08
N ASN A 69 6.29 -27.89 17.06
CA ASN A 69 7.66 -28.46 16.98
C ASN A 69 8.73 -27.45 16.50
N GLY A 70 8.61 -26.18 16.90
CA GLY A 70 9.58 -25.14 16.55
C GLY A 70 9.41 -24.53 15.16
N ALA A 71 8.28 -24.79 14.48
CA ALA A 71 7.96 -24.29 13.16
C ALA A 71 6.51 -23.80 13.07
N ALA A 72 6.23 -22.96 12.08
CA ALA A 72 4.86 -22.54 11.74
C ALA A 72 4.19 -23.54 10.81
N VAL A 73 2.93 -23.86 11.10
CA VAL A 73 2.07 -24.74 10.29
C VAL A 73 0.92 -23.93 9.73
N LEU A 74 0.71 -24.00 8.43
CA LEU A 74 -0.35 -23.31 7.68
C LEU A 74 -1.44 -24.28 7.24
N ILE A 75 -2.59 -23.78 6.83
CA ILE A 75 -3.59 -24.58 6.12
C ILE A 75 -3.03 -25.02 4.75
N PRO A 76 -3.42 -26.20 4.25
CA PRO A 76 -2.80 -26.80 3.05
C PRO A 76 -3.07 -26.02 1.76
N GLU A 77 -4.12 -25.19 1.70
CA GLU A 77 -4.51 -24.44 0.50
C GLU A 77 -3.56 -23.28 0.17
N VAL A 78 -2.79 -22.79 1.14
CA VAL A 78 -1.87 -21.64 0.94
C VAL A 78 -0.76 -22.00 -0.06
N LYS A 79 -0.16 -23.18 0.06
CA LYS A 79 0.96 -23.59 -0.81
C LYS A 79 0.56 -23.67 -2.29
N PRO A 80 -0.52 -24.36 -2.71
CA PRO A 80 -0.95 -24.37 -4.11
C PRO A 80 -1.27 -22.99 -4.68
N ALA A 81 -1.79 -22.08 -3.86
CA ALA A 81 -2.06 -20.71 -4.30
C ALA A 81 -0.75 -19.95 -4.58
N VAL A 82 0.21 -20.05 -3.66
CA VAL A 82 1.52 -19.43 -3.83
C VAL A 82 2.28 -20.07 -5.01
N ASP A 83 2.24 -21.39 -5.17
CA ASP A 83 2.87 -22.08 -6.31
C ASP A 83 2.29 -21.61 -7.64
N ALA A 84 0.95 -21.50 -7.77
CA ALA A 84 0.32 -20.97 -8.98
C ALA A 84 0.74 -19.52 -9.31
N PHE A 85 0.95 -18.69 -8.28
CA PHE A 85 1.49 -17.33 -8.45
C PHE A 85 2.94 -17.36 -8.98
N LEU A 86 3.78 -18.22 -8.41
CA LEU A 86 5.19 -18.37 -8.80
C LEU A 86 5.32 -18.95 -10.22
N GLU A 87 4.59 -20.03 -10.53
CA GLU A 87 4.60 -20.69 -11.84
C GLU A 87 4.15 -19.76 -12.97
N ALA A 88 3.23 -18.84 -12.67
CA ALA A 88 2.80 -17.82 -13.62
C ALA A 88 3.79 -16.64 -13.76
N GLY A 89 4.90 -16.62 -13.01
CA GLY A 89 5.97 -15.62 -13.11
C GLY A 89 5.69 -14.31 -12.40
N PHE A 90 4.59 -14.14 -11.66
CA PHE A 90 4.22 -12.87 -11.04
C PHE A 90 5.19 -12.39 -9.97
N LEU A 91 5.99 -13.27 -9.38
CA LEU A 91 7.06 -12.87 -8.46
C LEU A 91 8.08 -11.93 -9.12
N ASN A 92 8.31 -12.12 -10.42
CA ASN A 92 9.30 -11.40 -11.20
C ASN A 92 8.66 -10.54 -12.31
N ALA A 93 7.38 -10.17 -12.19
CA ALA A 93 6.63 -9.52 -13.25
C ALA A 93 7.31 -8.25 -13.80
N ALA A 94 7.91 -7.42 -12.94
CA ALA A 94 8.58 -6.18 -13.35
C ALA A 94 10.10 -6.34 -13.61
N ARG A 95 10.69 -7.53 -13.36
CA ARG A 95 12.13 -7.79 -13.60
C ARG A 95 12.42 -7.97 -15.08
N ASP A 96 13.70 -7.77 -15.45
CA ASP A 96 14.16 -7.93 -16.83
C ASP A 96 14.00 -9.36 -17.34
N PHE A 97 13.83 -9.52 -18.65
CA PHE A 97 13.76 -10.82 -19.31
C PHE A 97 15.03 -11.67 -19.05
N ASP A 98 16.19 -11.02 -19.02
CA ASP A 98 17.49 -11.69 -18.85
C ASP A 98 17.62 -12.45 -17.51
N VAL A 99 16.84 -12.03 -16.50
CA VAL A 99 16.78 -12.69 -15.19
C VAL A 99 15.50 -13.53 -15.00
N GLY A 100 14.77 -13.80 -16.08
CA GLY A 100 13.55 -14.60 -16.05
C GLY A 100 12.30 -13.82 -15.63
N GLY A 101 12.34 -12.50 -15.69
CA GLY A 101 11.18 -11.62 -15.47
C GLY A 101 10.27 -11.49 -16.69
N MET A 102 9.14 -10.81 -16.51
CA MET A 102 8.22 -10.49 -17.61
C MET A 102 8.47 -9.09 -18.17
N GLN A 103 9.32 -8.30 -17.56
CA GLN A 103 9.61 -6.90 -17.93
C GLN A 103 8.35 -6.02 -18.04
N LEU A 104 7.31 -6.36 -17.27
CA LEU A 104 6.10 -5.54 -17.21
C LEU A 104 6.38 -4.18 -16.56
N PRO A 105 5.76 -3.11 -17.02
CA PRO A 105 5.73 -1.86 -16.26
C PRO A 105 5.25 -2.09 -14.83
N THR A 106 5.79 -1.35 -13.87
CA THR A 106 5.36 -1.41 -12.47
C THR A 106 3.86 -1.12 -12.33
N LEU A 107 3.34 -0.21 -13.14
CA LEU A 107 1.90 0.06 -13.26
C LEU A 107 1.11 -1.23 -13.50
N LEU A 108 1.53 -2.05 -14.48
CA LEU A 108 0.84 -3.29 -14.84
C LEU A 108 1.08 -4.39 -13.78
N SER A 109 2.28 -4.47 -13.23
CA SER A 109 2.59 -5.40 -12.14
C SER A 109 1.71 -5.14 -10.91
N GLN A 110 1.50 -3.87 -10.53
CA GLN A 110 0.60 -3.49 -9.43
C GLN A 110 -0.86 -3.78 -9.76
N ALA A 111 -1.30 -3.55 -11.00
CA ALA A 111 -2.64 -3.90 -11.46
C ALA A 111 -2.91 -5.42 -11.39
N CYS A 112 -1.94 -6.24 -11.76
CA CYS A 112 -2.01 -7.69 -11.60
C CYS A 112 -2.05 -8.08 -10.13
N PHE A 113 -1.16 -7.50 -9.31
CA PHE A 113 -1.06 -7.85 -7.90
C PHE A 113 -2.30 -7.45 -7.08
N ALA A 114 -3.02 -6.42 -7.51
CA ALA A 114 -4.29 -5.99 -6.92
C ALA A 114 -5.34 -7.12 -6.87
N HIS A 115 -5.38 -7.98 -7.88
CA HIS A 115 -6.28 -9.14 -7.88
C HIS A 115 -5.99 -10.13 -6.74
N PHE A 116 -4.71 -10.40 -6.46
CA PHE A 116 -4.29 -11.29 -5.37
C PHE A 116 -4.56 -10.67 -4.00
N GLN A 117 -4.29 -9.37 -3.82
CA GLN A 117 -4.57 -8.67 -2.58
C GLN A 117 -6.08 -8.62 -2.27
N SER A 118 -6.91 -8.40 -3.28
CA SER A 118 -8.37 -8.40 -3.13
C SER A 118 -8.92 -9.79 -2.80
N ALA A 119 -8.34 -10.84 -3.42
CA ALA A 119 -8.80 -12.21 -3.23
C ALA A 119 -8.42 -12.79 -1.86
N ASN A 120 -7.18 -12.59 -1.42
CA ASN A 120 -6.67 -13.07 -0.13
C ASN A 120 -5.39 -12.32 0.27
N ALA A 121 -5.54 -11.20 0.96
CA ALA A 121 -4.43 -10.36 1.38
C ALA A 121 -3.41 -11.13 2.24
N ALA A 122 -3.87 -12.07 3.07
CA ALA A 122 -2.99 -12.84 3.94
C ALA A 122 -2.07 -13.78 3.15
N THR A 123 -2.58 -14.50 2.16
CA THR A 123 -1.76 -15.37 1.29
C THR A 123 -0.86 -14.55 0.37
N ALA A 124 -1.36 -13.43 -0.19
CA ALA A 124 -0.60 -12.54 -1.07
C ALA A 124 0.58 -11.86 -0.36
N SER A 125 0.57 -11.79 0.97
CA SER A 125 1.67 -11.20 1.76
C SER A 125 3.00 -11.95 1.61
N TYR A 126 2.98 -13.29 1.48
CA TYR A 126 4.22 -14.07 1.39
C TYR A 126 5.05 -13.72 0.14
N PRO A 127 4.50 -13.74 -1.09
CA PRO A 127 5.25 -13.27 -2.26
C PRO A 127 5.55 -11.76 -2.19
N PHE A 128 4.65 -10.93 -1.64
CA PHE A 128 4.89 -9.49 -1.52
C PHE A 128 6.15 -9.16 -0.69
N LEU A 129 6.30 -9.80 0.46
CA LEU A 129 7.50 -9.64 1.30
C LEU A 129 8.76 -10.11 0.58
N THR A 130 8.66 -11.19 -0.18
CA THR A 130 9.77 -11.74 -0.96
C THR A 130 10.21 -10.80 -2.08
N MET A 131 9.26 -10.19 -2.81
CA MET A 131 9.56 -9.17 -3.82
C MET A 131 10.35 -8.01 -3.22
N GLY A 132 9.90 -7.49 -2.07
CA GLY A 132 10.59 -6.40 -1.37
C GLY A 132 12.01 -6.77 -0.93
N ALA A 133 12.19 -7.95 -0.36
CA ALA A 133 13.51 -8.42 0.07
C ALA A 133 14.45 -8.66 -1.12
N ALA A 134 13.94 -9.23 -2.21
CA ALA A 134 14.69 -9.46 -3.43
C ALA A 134 15.17 -8.14 -4.05
N ASN A 135 14.29 -7.12 -4.17
CA ASN A 135 14.65 -5.80 -4.68
C ASN A 135 15.75 -5.13 -3.86
N LEU A 136 15.75 -5.32 -2.53
CA LEU A 136 16.78 -4.77 -1.68
C LEU A 136 18.14 -5.43 -1.91
N ILE A 137 18.18 -6.76 -2.02
CA ILE A 137 19.44 -7.48 -2.33
C ILE A 137 19.94 -7.14 -3.74
N GLU A 138 19.04 -6.99 -4.71
CA GLU A 138 19.37 -6.59 -6.08
C GLU A 138 20.07 -5.24 -6.14
N ASN A 139 19.56 -4.25 -5.39
CA ASN A 139 20.09 -2.89 -5.41
C ASN A 139 21.37 -2.70 -4.58
N PHE A 140 21.53 -3.45 -3.49
CA PHE A 140 22.61 -3.19 -2.51
C PHE A 140 23.50 -4.38 -2.21
N GLY A 141 23.13 -5.59 -2.62
CA GLY A 141 23.93 -6.81 -2.44
C GLY A 141 25.14 -6.84 -3.36
N THR A 142 26.21 -7.49 -2.90
CA THR A 142 27.35 -7.83 -3.74
C THR A 142 26.95 -8.89 -4.78
N ASP A 143 27.77 -9.06 -5.83
CA ASP A 143 27.50 -10.09 -6.85
C ASP A 143 27.43 -11.50 -6.24
N GLU A 144 28.27 -11.82 -5.24
CA GLU A 144 28.21 -13.06 -4.48
C GLU A 144 26.87 -13.19 -3.72
N GLN A 145 26.42 -12.12 -3.07
CA GLN A 145 25.14 -12.11 -2.36
C GLN A 145 23.94 -12.26 -3.32
N LYS A 146 24.03 -11.64 -4.50
CA LYS A 146 23.01 -11.79 -5.54
C LYS A 146 22.95 -13.24 -6.05
N GLN A 147 24.07 -13.83 -6.37
CA GLN A 147 24.13 -15.22 -6.82
C GLN A 147 23.61 -16.18 -5.74
N ARG A 148 23.99 -15.97 -4.50
CA ARG A 148 23.74 -16.88 -3.39
C ARG A 148 22.32 -16.76 -2.79
N PHE A 149 21.75 -15.56 -2.76
CA PHE A 149 20.48 -15.30 -2.09
C PHE A 149 19.39 -14.78 -3.05
N LEU A 150 19.72 -13.84 -3.96
CA LEU A 150 18.74 -13.27 -4.87
C LEU A 150 18.31 -14.28 -5.94
N GLN A 151 19.25 -14.98 -6.56
CA GLN A 151 18.93 -15.93 -7.62
C GLN A 151 17.94 -17.01 -7.17
N PRO A 152 18.10 -17.70 -6.01
CA PRO A 152 17.09 -18.62 -5.51
C PRO A 152 15.76 -17.94 -5.13
N MET A 153 15.75 -16.65 -4.79
CA MET A 153 14.50 -15.91 -4.57
C MET A 153 13.77 -15.67 -5.89
N ILE A 154 14.48 -15.26 -6.95
CA ILE A 154 13.92 -15.10 -8.31
C ILE A 154 13.32 -16.42 -8.80
N GLU A 155 13.95 -17.54 -8.49
CA GLU A 155 13.47 -18.89 -8.81
C GLU A 155 12.27 -19.34 -7.94
N GLY A 156 11.85 -18.54 -6.95
CA GLY A 156 10.77 -18.87 -6.01
C GLY A 156 11.14 -19.96 -4.96
N ARG A 157 12.39 -20.39 -4.90
CA ARG A 157 12.88 -21.38 -3.93
C ARG A 157 13.08 -20.79 -2.54
N PHE A 158 13.54 -19.55 -2.44
CA PHE A 158 13.73 -18.84 -1.18
C PHE A 158 12.73 -17.71 -1.06
N PHE A 159 12.21 -17.53 0.16
CA PHE A 159 11.37 -16.37 0.46
C PHE A 159 12.11 -15.39 1.35
N GLY A 160 11.68 -14.13 1.31
CA GLY A 160 12.31 -13.03 2.02
C GLY A 160 11.41 -12.39 3.06
N THR A 161 12.02 -11.85 4.11
CA THR A 161 11.35 -11.06 5.13
C THR A 161 12.18 -9.84 5.52
N MET A 162 11.53 -8.89 6.20
CA MET A 162 12.20 -7.76 6.82
C MET A 162 12.03 -7.78 8.33
N ALA A 163 13.14 -7.78 9.08
CA ALA A 163 13.17 -7.90 10.52
C ALA A 163 13.72 -6.62 11.17
N LEU A 164 12.80 -5.67 11.43
CA LEU A 164 13.13 -4.35 11.99
C LEU A 164 12.77 -4.25 13.47
N THR A 165 11.49 -4.50 13.77
CA THR A 165 10.84 -4.22 15.05
C THR A 165 11.37 -5.12 16.17
N GLU A 166 11.63 -4.51 17.33
CA GLU A 166 12.02 -5.20 18.57
C GLU A 166 10.96 -4.98 19.67
N PRO A 167 10.95 -5.77 20.76
CA PRO A 167 9.94 -5.64 21.81
C PRO A 167 9.78 -4.23 22.39
N HIS A 168 10.82 -3.42 22.33
CA HIS A 168 10.86 -2.06 22.88
C HIS A 168 11.06 -0.97 21.81
N ALA A 169 11.19 -1.31 20.53
CA ALA A 169 11.48 -0.39 19.45
C ALA A 169 10.70 -0.75 18.17
N GLY A 170 9.61 -0.03 17.91
CA GLY A 170 8.82 -0.12 16.68
C GLY A 170 9.06 1.10 15.78
N SER A 171 8.33 2.18 16.02
CA SER A 171 8.48 3.44 15.26
C SER A 171 9.84 4.13 15.51
N SER A 172 10.44 3.93 16.68
CA SER A 172 11.75 4.48 17.06
C SER A 172 12.87 3.47 16.79
N LEU A 173 13.28 3.33 15.52
CA LEU A 173 14.35 2.40 15.13
C LEU A 173 15.73 2.79 15.71
N SER A 174 15.91 4.06 16.15
CA SER A 174 17.13 4.47 16.87
C SER A 174 17.45 3.62 18.10
N ASP A 175 16.42 3.02 18.68
CA ASP A 175 16.51 2.32 19.98
C ASP A 175 16.68 0.81 19.84
N ILE A 176 16.81 0.27 18.61
CA ILE A 176 17.07 -1.17 18.43
C ILE A 176 18.35 -1.60 19.15
N ARG A 177 18.33 -2.83 19.70
CA ARG A 177 19.42 -3.42 20.50
C ARG A 177 20.07 -4.63 19.87
N THR A 178 19.50 -5.18 18.79
CA THR A 178 20.12 -6.27 18.02
C THR A 178 21.52 -5.84 17.60
N ARG A 179 22.50 -6.69 17.85
CA ARG A 179 23.93 -6.45 17.56
C ARG A 179 24.43 -7.43 16.52
N ALA A 180 25.44 -7.00 15.76
CA ALA A 180 26.18 -7.82 14.83
C ALA A 180 27.68 -7.62 15.08
N GLU A 181 28.39 -8.68 15.41
CA GLU A 181 29.82 -8.65 15.72
C GLU A 181 30.60 -9.32 14.57
N PRO A 182 31.68 -8.70 14.04
CA PRO A 182 32.52 -9.31 13.00
C PRO A 182 33.09 -10.65 13.47
N ALA A 183 32.98 -11.69 12.64
CA ALA A 183 33.50 -13.04 12.96
C ALA A 183 34.95 -13.26 12.49
N GLY A 184 35.53 -12.31 11.71
CA GLY A 184 36.90 -12.41 11.18
C GLY A 184 37.01 -13.16 9.85
N ASP A 185 35.93 -13.77 9.37
CA ASP A 185 35.83 -14.52 8.11
C ASP A 185 34.97 -13.81 7.05
N GLY A 186 34.74 -12.51 7.22
CA GLY A 186 33.86 -11.73 6.36
C GLY A 186 32.37 -11.82 6.75
N THR A 187 32.01 -12.70 7.68
CA THR A 187 30.64 -12.82 8.22
C THR A 187 30.52 -12.10 9.56
N TYR A 188 29.28 -12.05 10.06
CA TYR A 188 28.94 -11.44 11.35
C TYR A 188 28.18 -12.45 12.20
N ARG A 189 28.29 -12.30 13.54
CA ARG A 189 27.47 -13.02 14.51
C ARG A 189 26.40 -12.08 15.04
N LEU A 190 25.15 -12.36 14.73
CA LEU A 190 24.02 -11.55 15.18
C LEU A 190 23.48 -12.10 16.51
N ARG A 191 23.03 -11.15 17.36
CA ARG A 191 22.33 -11.48 18.60
C ARG A 191 21.22 -10.46 18.89
N GLY A 192 20.00 -10.93 19.08
CA GLY A 192 18.84 -10.10 19.41
C GLY A 192 17.51 -10.76 19.12
N ASN A 193 16.43 -10.03 19.41
CA ASN A 193 15.07 -10.50 19.22
C ASN A 193 14.29 -9.53 18.34
N LYS A 194 13.56 -10.08 17.38
CA LYS A 194 12.67 -9.33 16.49
C LYS A 194 11.25 -9.84 16.65
N ILE A 195 10.26 -8.92 16.63
CA ILE A 195 8.84 -9.24 16.78
C ILE A 195 8.02 -8.68 15.63
N PHE A 196 6.81 -9.22 15.47
CA PHE A 196 5.88 -8.86 14.39
C PHE A 196 6.48 -9.05 12.98
N ILE A 197 7.36 -10.05 12.83
CA ILE A 197 7.96 -10.35 11.54
C ILE A 197 6.99 -11.19 10.72
N SER A 198 6.37 -10.57 9.74
CA SER A 198 5.46 -11.24 8.81
C SER A 198 6.25 -12.21 7.94
N GLY A 199 5.72 -13.44 7.75
CA GLY A 199 6.39 -14.46 6.95
C GLY A 199 7.73 -14.96 7.53
N GLY A 200 8.02 -14.69 8.81
CA GLY A 200 9.31 -15.05 9.42
C GLY A 200 9.56 -16.54 9.59
N ASP A 201 8.51 -17.35 9.56
CA ASP A 201 8.58 -18.81 9.47
C ASP A 201 7.32 -19.33 8.76
N HIS A 202 7.50 -20.27 7.83
CA HIS A 202 6.45 -20.95 7.08
C HIS A 202 7.02 -22.12 6.26
N PRO A 203 6.20 -23.10 5.82
CA PRO A 203 6.63 -24.23 5.01
C PRO A 203 6.49 -24.01 3.48
N LEU A 204 6.38 -22.75 3.00
CA LEU A 204 6.07 -22.45 1.59
C LEU A 204 7.30 -22.49 0.69
N SER A 205 8.51 -22.39 1.24
CA SER A 205 9.77 -22.30 0.51
C SER A 205 10.84 -23.19 1.15
N GLU A 206 11.93 -23.46 0.41
CA GLU A 206 13.09 -24.23 0.90
C GLU A 206 13.84 -23.46 2.01
N ASN A 207 13.92 -22.12 1.90
CA ASN A 207 14.62 -21.27 2.84
C ASN A 207 13.88 -19.94 3.02
N ILE A 208 14.18 -19.27 4.13
CA ILE A 208 13.72 -17.88 4.39
C ILE A 208 14.95 -17.03 4.66
N VAL A 209 15.07 -15.93 3.93
CA VAL A 209 16.16 -14.96 4.02
C VAL A 209 15.63 -13.74 4.76
N HIS A 210 16.10 -13.51 5.97
CA HIS A 210 15.72 -12.34 6.78
C HIS A 210 16.65 -11.18 6.51
N LEU A 211 16.10 -10.02 6.17
CA LEU A 211 16.82 -8.75 6.12
C LEU A 211 16.71 -8.08 7.48
N VAL A 212 17.80 -8.14 8.26
CA VAL A 212 17.81 -7.78 9.69
C VAL A 212 18.53 -6.47 9.91
N LEU A 213 17.88 -5.51 10.59
CA LEU A 213 18.54 -4.31 11.10
C LEU A 213 19.25 -4.61 12.43
N ALA A 214 20.55 -4.29 12.50
CA ALA A 214 21.37 -4.46 13.69
C ALA A 214 22.42 -3.35 13.80
N LYS A 215 23.04 -3.22 14.98
CA LYS A 215 24.14 -2.27 15.24
C LYS A 215 25.47 -3.01 15.37
N LEU A 216 26.51 -2.44 14.76
CA LEU A 216 27.90 -2.85 14.93
C LEU A 216 28.46 -2.34 16.28
N PRO A 217 29.56 -2.91 16.81
CA PRO A 217 30.13 -2.48 18.10
C PRO A 217 30.54 -1.00 18.15
N ASP A 218 31.01 -0.46 17.03
CA ASP A 218 31.48 0.92 16.85
C ASP A 218 30.41 1.86 16.27
N ALA A 219 29.13 1.43 16.26
CA ALA A 219 28.04 2.16 15.65
C ALA A 219 27.83 3.54 16.29
N PRO A 220 27.74 4.61 15.50
CA PRO A 220 27.34 5.91 16.01
C PRO A 220 25.94 5.86 16.62
N PRO A 221 25.61 6.76 17.55
CA PRO A 221 24.29 6.78 18.20
C PRO A 221 23.16 7.10 17.22
N GLY A 222 21.97 6.64 17.53
CA GLY A 222 20.76 6.90 16.77
C GLY A 222 20.64 6.06 15.50
N VAL A 223 19.86 6.56 14.55
CA VAL A 223 19.54 5.86 13.29
C VAL A 223 20.75 5.72 12.36
N LYS A 224 21.73 6.61 12.50
CA LYS A 224 22.98 6.59 11.71
C LYS A 224 23.90 5.42 12.05
N GLY A 225 23.63 4.68 13.13
CA GLY A 225 24.42 3.51 13.52
C GLY A 225 23.81 2.18 13.05
N ILE A 226 22.72 2.20 12.30
CA ILE A 226 22.00 1.00 11.89
C ILE A 226 22.61 0.43 10.60
N SER A 227 22.96 -0.85 10.63
CA SER A 227 23.43 -1.63 9.48
C SER A 227 22.40 -2.70 9.09
N LEU A 228 22.47 -3.19 7.86
CA LEU A 228 21.55 -4.19 7.30
C LEU A 228 22.30 -5.50 7.04
N PHE A 229 21.67 -6.61 7.38
CA PHE A 229 22.27 -7.95 7.25
C PHE A 229 21.31 -8.92 6.57
N ILE A 230 21.82 -9.73 5.66
CA ILE A 230 21.18 -10.97 5.21
C ILE A 230 21.42 -12.03 6.28
N VAL A 231 20.34 -12.62 6.79
CA VAL A 231 20.38 -13.71 7.78
C VAL A 231 19.47 -14.84 7.30
N PRO A 232 20.01 -15.87 6.65
CA PRO A 232 19.18 -16.99 6.17
C PRO A 232 18.78 -17.92 7.32
N LYS A 233 17.62 -18.56 7.23
CA LYS A 233 17.14 -19.61 8.16
C LYS A 233 18.03 -20.87 8.08
N PHE A 234 18.41 -21.25 6.87
CA PHE A 234 19.45 -22.24 6.61
C PHE A 234 20.59 -21.58 5.89
N LEU A 235 21.83 -21.89 6.30
CA LEU A 235 23.02 -21.40 5.61
C LEU A 235 22.98 -21.84 4.14
N VAL A 236 23.57 -21.03 3.29
CA VAL A 236 23.55 -21.29 1.84
C VAL A 236 24.99 -21.41 1.37
N HIS A 237 25.32 -22.44 0.61
CA HIS A 237 26.62 -22.61 -0.04
C HIS A 237 26.78 -21.65 -1.23
N GLU A 238 28.01 -21.51 -1.76
CA GLU A 238 28.28 -20.63 -2.91
C GLU A 238 27.48 -21.04 -4.17
N ASP A 239 27.16 -22.32 -4.31
CA ASP A 239 26.33 -22.86 -5.41
C ASP A 239 24.81 -22.71 -5.20
N GLY A 240 24.37 -22.01 -4.14
CA GLY A 240 22.96 -21.83 -3.80
C GLY A 240 22.28 -23.02 -3.15
N SER A 241 23.01 -24.09 -2.84
CA SER A 241 22.47 -25.25 -2.10
C SER A 241 22.35 -24.96 -0.60
N LEU A 242 21.43 -25.68 0.08
CA LEU A 242 21.20 -25.51 1.50
C LEU A 242 22.31 -26.16 2.34
N GLY A 243 22.81 -25.42 3.32
CA GLY A 243 23.72 -25.87 4.35
C GLY A 243 23.01 -26.19 5.67
N ALA A 244 23.75 -26.09 6.76
CA ALA A 244 23.23 -26.32 8.11
C ALA A 244 22.18 -25.26 8.50
N ARG A 245 21.28 -25.62 9.45
CA ARG A 245 20.37 -24.64 10.06
C ARG A 245 21.16 -23.55 10.76
N ASN A 246 20.83 -22.30 10.47
CA ASN A 246 21.39 -21.16 11.16
C ASN A 246 20.80 -21.03 12.57
N ASP A 247 21.48 -20.32 13.47
CA ASP A 247 21.02 -20.03 14.83
C ASP A 247 19.95 -18.91 14.83
N VAL A 248 18.82 -19.24 14.14
CA VAL A 248 17.59 -18.43 14.07
C VAL A 248 16.43 -19.31 14.56
N ALA A 249 15.81 -18.90 15.66
CA ALA A 249 14.73 -19.65 16.26
C ALA A 249 13.38 -18.91 16.14
N LEU A 250 12.33 -19.64 15.81
CA LEU A 250 10.96 -19.20 15.97
C LEU A 250 10.60 -19.29 17.45
N ALA A 251 10.49 -18.16 18.13
CA ALA A 251 10.16 -18.09 19.56
C ALA A 251 8.63 -18.16 19.81
N GLY A 252 7.83 -17.81 18.80
CA GLY A 252 6.37 -17.89 18.88
C GLY A 252 5.67 -17.15 17.74
N LEU A 253 4.35 -17.29 17.70
CA LEU A 253 3.45 -16.60 16.76
C LEU A 253 2.56 -15.62 17.52
N PHE A 254 2.26 -14.48 16.89
CA PHE A 254 1.27 -13.53 17.38
C PHE A 254 -0.10 -13.85 16.77
N HIS A 255 -1.13 -13.87 17.64
CA HIS A 255 -2.53 -13.97 17.24
C HIS A 255 -3.09 -12.58 16.99
N LYS A 256 -3.71 -12.38 15.83
CA LYS A 256 -4.05 -11.05 15.31
C LYS A 256 -5.55 -10.83 15.20
N MET A 257 -5.97 -9.57 15.21
CA MET A 257 -7.34 -9.13 14.93
C MET A 257 -7.78 -9.52 13.52
N GLY A 258 -6.93 -9.28 12.54
CA GLY A 258 -7.11 -9.57 11.12
C GLY A 258 -5.79 -10.00 10.48
N TRP A 259 -5.82 -10.22 9.13
CA TRP A 259 -4.66 -10.75 8.40
C TRP A 259 -4.12 -12.04 9.01
N ARG A 260 -5.03 -12.84 9.51
CA ARG A 260 -4.70 -13.97 10.40
C ARG A 260 -3.91 -15.06 9.69
N GLY A 261 -4.17 -15.29 8.40
CA GLY A 261 -3.51 -16.34 7.62
C GLY A 261 -2.02 -16.12 7.34
N THR A 262 -1.50 -14.88 7.50
CA THR A 262 -0.06 -14.61 7.42
C THR A 262 0.58 -14.85 8.78
N THR A 263 1.68 -15.60 8.85
CA THR A 263 2.45 -15.73 10.09
C THR A 263 2.98 -14.37 10.54
N SER A 264 2.86 -14.07 11.82
CA SER A 264 3.50 -12.93 12.47
C SER A 264 4.36 -13.47 13.61
N THR A 265 5.67 -13.43 13.44
CA THR A 265 6.60 -14.21 14.24
C THR A 265 7.36 -13.35 15.26
N ALA A 266 7.69 -13.99 16.40
CA ALA A 266 8.80 -13.59 17.25
C ALA A 266 10.02 -14.44 16.86
N LEU A 267 11.10 -13.80 16.44
CA LEU A 267 12.34 -14.46 16.04
C LEU A 267 13.45 -14.14 17.05
N SER A 268 14.19 -15.16 17.45
CA SER A 268 15.43 -15.02 18.22
C SER A 268 16.64 -15.33 17.35
N PHE A 269 17.62 -14.46 17.37
CA PHE A 269 18.85 -14.56 16.62
C PHE A 269 20.01 -14.75 17.58
N GLY A 270 20.79 -15.84 17.42
CA GLY A 270 22.03 -16.05 18.15
C GLY A 270 21.87 -16.47 19.60
N ASP A 271 20.87 -17.27 19.92
CA ASP A 271 20.70 -17.84 21.27
C ASP A 271 21.90 -18.69 21.70
N ASN A 272 22.53 -19.39 20.72
CA ASN A 272 23.75 -20.18 20.92
C ASN A 272 25.03 -19.42 20.50
N GLY A 273 24.94 -18.14 20.13
CA GLY A 273 26.05 -17.33 19.68
C GLY A 273 26.57 -17.67 18.27
N GLN A 274 25.82 -18.43 17.47
CA GLN A 274 26.25 -18.95 16.16
C GLN A 274 25.44 -18.39 14.97
N CYS A 275 24.61 -17.37 15.18
CA CYS A 275 23.82 -16.78 14.12
C CYS A 275 24.69 -16.05 13.10
N VAL A 276 24.80 -16.62 11.89
CA VAL A 276 25.58 -16.06 10.80
C VAL A 276 24.75 -15.05 10.00
N GLY A 277 25.34 -13.88 9.75
CA GLY A 277 24.76 -12.87 8.86
C GLY A 277 25.80 -12.23 7.96
N TYR A 278 25.33 -11.65 6.86
CA TYR A 278 26.16 -11.02 5.83
C TYR A 278 25.73 -9.56 5.69
N LEU A 279 26.70 -8.63 5.81
CA LEU A 279 26.44 -7.19 5.69
C LEU A 279 26.00 -6.85 4.26
N VAL A 280 24.89 -6.09 4.15
CA VAL A 280 24.41 -5.56 2.87
C VAL A 280 24.77 -4.07 2.77
N GLY A 281 25.36 -3.69 1.65
CA GLY A 281 25.85 -2.32 1.44
C GLY A 281 27.03 -2.00 2.35
N GLN A 282 27.07 -0.76 2.88
CA GLN A 282 28.13 -0.29 3.76
C GLN A 282 27.70 -0.29 5.23
N PRO A 283 28.64 -0.41 6.19
CA PRO A 283 28.37 -0.19 7.61
C PRO A 283 27.59 1.12 7.84
N HIS A 284 26.62 1.08 8.76
CA HIS A 284 25.83 2.25 9.18
C HIS A 284 24.91 2.87 8.12
N GLN A 285 24.72 2.19 6.98
CA GLN A 285 23.81 2.61 5.91
C GLN A 285 22.54 1.74 5.81
N GLY A 286 22.29 0.87 6.77
CA GLY A 286 21.18 -0.09 6.69
C GLY A 286 19.81 0.58 6.58
N LEU A 287 19.61 1.69 7.26
CA LEU A 287 18.32 2.39 7.19
C LEU A 287 18.13 3.13 5.85
N SER A 288 19.21 3.68 5.25
CA SER A 288 19.14 4.32 3.93
C SER A 288 18.84 3.31 2.82
N CYS A 289 19.44 2.11 2.88
CA CYS A 289 19.10 1.01 1.98
C CYS A 289 17.61 0.63 2.08
N MET A 290 17.12 0.51 3.31
CA MET A 290 15.70 0.21 3.55
C MET A 290 14.76 1.31 3.05
N PHE A 291 15.10 2.60 3.21
CA PHE A 291 14.26 3.70 2.75
C PHE A 291 14.08 3.75 1.24
N GLN A 292 15.08 3.35 0.46
CA GLN A 292 14.98 3.32 -1.00
C GLN A 292 13.92 2.30 -1.44
N MET A 293 13.84 1.15 -0.77
CA MET A 293 12.82 0.13 -1.01
C MET A 293 11.45 0.50 -0.41
N MET A 294 11.42 1.29 0.67
CA MET A 294 10.18 1.62 1.38
C MET A 294 9.16 2.37 0.52
N ASN A 295 9.56 3.07 -0.54
CA ASN A 295 8.62 3.73 -1.43
C ASN A 295 7.75 2.70 -2.16
N GLU A 296 8.35 1.63 -2.70
CA GLU A 296 7.62 0.52 -3.32
C GLU A 296 6.75 -0.23 -2.32
N ALA A 297 7.30 -0.55 -1.14
CA ALA A 297 6.54 -1.20 -0.07
C ALA A 297 5.35 -0.35 0.40
N ARG A 298 5.50 0.97 0.50
CA ARG A 298 4.41 1.89 0.88
C ARG A 298 3.31 1.95 -0.18
N ILE A 299 3.66 1.93 -1.48
CA ILE A 299 2.67 1.81 -2.57
C ILE A 299 1.90 0.49 -2.40
N GLY A 300 2.60 -0.63 -2.26
CA GLY A 300 1.98 -1.94 -2.10
C GLY A 300 1.09 -2.08 -0.87
N VAL A 301 1.46 -1.46 0.26
CA VAL A 301 0.62 -1.41 1.49
C VAL A 301 -0.61 -0.53 1.27
N GLY A 302 -0.44 0.63 0.62
CA GLY A 302 -1.57 1.49 0.24
C GLY A 302 -2.55 0.73 -0.66
N MET A 303 -2.04 0.03 -1.68
CA MET A 303 -2.84 -0.81 -2.58
C MET A 303 -3.54 -1.95 -1.84
N GLY A 304 -2.90 -2.58 -0.85
CA GLY A 304 -3.54 -3.58 0.01
C GLY A 304 -4.74 -3.02 0.77
N ALA A 305 -4.63 -1.81 1.31
CA ALA A 305 -5.74 -1.12 1.94
C ALA A 305 -6.88 -0.82 0.95
N VAL A 306 -6.52 -0.37 -0.26
CA VAL A 306 -7.48 -0.12 -1.35
C VAL A 306 -8.23 -1.39 -1.71
N MET A 307 -7.52 -2.51 -1.92
CA MET A 307 -8.14 -3.75 -2.38
C MET A 307 -9.09 -4.37 -1.35
N LEU A 308 -8.76 -4.29 -0.07
CA LEU A 308 -9.66 -4.68 1.01
C LEU A 308 -10.91 -3.78 1.08
N GLY A 309 -10.74 -2.47 0.91
CA GLY A 309 -11.85 -1.51 0.81
C GLY A 309 -12.72 -1.78 -0.41
N TYR A 310 -12.08 -2.06 -1.55
CA TYR A 310 -12.75 -2.30 -2.83
C TYR A 310 -13.60 -3.58 -2.79
N ALA A 311 -13.06 -4.69 -2.25
CA ALA A 311 -13.83 -5.92 -2.06
C ALA A 311 -15.05 -5.71 -1.16
N GLY A 312 -14.90 -4.94 -0.07
CA GLY A 312 -16.01 -4.56 0.81
C GLY A 312 -17.07 -3.73 0.11
N TYR A 313 -16.65 -2.75 -0.70
CA TYR A 313 -17.53 -1.92 -1.52
C TYR A 313 -18.35 -2.75 -2.51
N LEU A 314 -17.70 -3.57 -3.33
CA LEU A 314 -18.38 -4.38 -4.33
C LEU A 314 -19.36 -5.36 -3.69
N TYR A 315 -18.95 -6.01 -2.59
CA TYR A 315 -19.83 -6.91 -1.86
C TYR A 315 -21.07 -6.20 -1.29
N SER A 316 -20.87 -5.05 -0.65
CA SER A 316 -21.98 -4.28 -0.08
C SER A 316 -22.91 -3.69 -1.16
N LEU A 317 -22.37 -3.33 -2.32
CA LEU A 317 -23.13 -2.85 -3.48
C LEU A 317 -24.07 -3.94 -4.02
N GLU A 318 -23.56 -5.16 -4.19
CA GLU A 318 -24.37 -6.29 -4.66
C GLU A 318 -25.46 -6.66 -3.65
N TYR A 319 -25.08 -6.77 -2.37
CA TYR A 319 -26.02 -6.98 -1.29
C TYR A 319 -27.13 -5.92 -1.29
N ALA A 320 -26.81 -4.65 -1.48
CA ALA A 320 -27.78 -3.56 -1.48
C ALA A 320 -28.74 -3.61 -2.68
N ARG A 321 -28.32 -4.16 -3.81
CA ARG A 321 -29.17 -4.39 -5.00
C ARG A 321 -30.18 -5.51 -4.78
N GLU A 322 -29.79 -6.55 -4.07
CA GLU A 322 -30.60 -7.75 -3.89
C GLU A 322 -31.50 -7.71 -2.65
N ARG A 323 -31.09 -7.00 -1.58
CA ARG A 323 -31.80 -6.99 -0.29
C ARG A 323 -33.01 -6.10 -0.29
N PRO A 324 -34.26 -6.64 -0.25
CA PRO A 324 -35.47 -5.84 -0.07
C PRO A 324 -35.67 -5.50 1.41
N GLN A 325 -35.86 -4.21 1.74
CA GLN A 325 -36.17 -3.74 3.09
C GLN A 325 -36.76 -2.33 3.07
N GLY A 326 -37.88 -2.14 3.77
CA GLY A 326 -38.51 -0.84 3.92
C GLY A 326 -39.18 -0.33 2.64
N ARG A 327 -39.62 0.92 2.70
CA ARG A 327 -40.32 1.64 1.61
C ARG A 327 -39.72 3.03 1.49
N LEU A 328 -39.85 3.66 0.32
CA LEU A 328 -39.43 5.04 0.15
C LEU A 328 -40.29 6.00 1.01
N PRO A 329 -39.71 7.12 1.50
CA PRO A 329 -40.44 8.05 2.38
C PRO A 329 -41.71 8.66 1.78
N ASP A 330 -41.78 8.76 0.46
CA ASP A 330 -42.95 9.25 -0.29
C ASP A 330 -44.00 8.17 -0.59
N SER A 331 -43.67 6.89 -0.42
CA SER A 331 -44.56 5.75 -0.61
C SER A 331 -45.40 5.51 0.65
N LYS A 332 -46.65 6.01 0.65
CA LYS A 332 -47.59 5.92 1.78
C LYS A 332 -48.45 4.67 1.78
N ALA A 333 -48.33 3.77 0.83
CA ALA A 333 -49.14 2.54 0.76
C ALA A 333 -48.64 1.53 1.82
N PRO A 334 -49.40 1.23 2.88
CA PRO A 334 -48.98 0.30 3.93
C PRO A 334 -48.72 -1.11 3.39
N ASP A 335 -49.41 -1.50 2.34
CA ASP A 335 -49.38 -2.83 1.71
C ASP A 335 -48.41 -2.90 0.51
N GLY A 336 -47.67 -1.82 0.22
CA GLY A 336 -46.66 -1.80 -0.85
C GLY A 336 -45.52 -2.79 -0.59
N ALA A 337 -44.98 -3.41 -1.65
CA ALA A 337 -43.83 -4.28 -1.54
C ALA A 337 -42.59 -3.51 -1.06
N PRO A 338 -41.72 -4.12 -0.24
CA PRO A 338 -40.45 -3.51 0.12
C PRO A 338 -39.56 -3.32 -1.12
N VAL A 339 -38.77 -2.26 -1.12
CA VAL A 339 -37.82 -1.94 -2.19
C VAL A 339 -36.41 -2.47 -1.85
N SER A 340 -35.57 -2.71 -2.86
CA SER A 340 -34.14 -2.98 -2.63
C SER A 340 -33.50 -1.82 -1.86
N ILE A 341 -32.67 -2.13 -0.87
CA ILE A 341 -32.11 -1.09 0.03
C ILE A 341 -31.26 -0.04 -0.71
N ILE A 342 -30.70 -0.37 -1.87
CA ILE A 342 -30.00 0.60 -2.72
C ILE A 342 -30.88 1.80 -3.14
N GLN A 343 -32.21 1.66 -3.08
CA GLN A 343 -33.12 2.77 -3.43
C GLN A 343 -33.19 3.84 -2.32
N HIS A 344 -32.86 3.50 -1.07
CA HIS A 344 -32.83 4.46 0.04
C HIS A 344 -31.66 5.44 -0.09
N ALA A 345 -31.93 6.73 0.11
CA ALA A 345 -30.94 7.81 -0.06
C ALA A 345 -29.72 7.64 0.84
N ASP A 346 -29.90 7.20 2.10
CA ASP A 346 -28.78 7.00 3.02
C ASP A 346 -27.91 5.79 2.64
N VAL A 347 -28.50 4.72 2.11
CA VAL A 347 -27.72 3.60 1.56
C VAL A 347 -26.92 4.04 0.33
N LYS A 348 -27.54 4.84 -0.56
CA LYS A 348 -26.81 5.45 -1.71
C LYS A 348 -25.65 6.33 -1.23
N ARG A 349 -25.86 7.12 -0.18
CA ARG A 349 -24.79 7.95 0.41
C ARG A 349 -23.61 7.09 0.89
N MET A 350 -23.89 6.01 1.63
CA MET A 350 -22.85 5.09 2.11
C MET A 350 -22.10 4.39 0.97
N LEU A 351 -22.81 3.94 -0.07
CA LEU A 351 -22.21 3.30 -1.24
C LEU A 351 -21.38 4.31 -2.07
N LEU A 352 -21.89 5.53 -2.24
CA LEU A 352 -21.19 6.58 -2.98
C LEU A 352 -19.90 7.03 -2.26
N MET A 353 -19.95 7.12 -0.93
CA MET A 353 -18.79 7.40 -0.10
C MET A 353 -17.72 6.31 -0.22
N GLN A 354 -18.13 5.02 -0.14
CA GLN A 354 -17.22 3.90 -0.37
C GLN A 354 -16.59 3.98 -1.77
N LYS A 355 -17.40 4.16 -2.82
CA LYS A 355 -16.92 4.32 -4.21
C LYS A 355 -15.90 5.45 -4.32
N ALA A 356 -16.21 6.61 -3.76
CA ALA A 356 -15.32 7.77 -3.83
C ALA A 356 -13.97 7.51 -3.13
N TYR A 357 -13.96 6.83 -2.01
CA TYR A 357 -12.74 6.50 -1.29
C TYR A 357 -11.91 5.43 -2.00
N VAL A 358 -12.53 4.31 -2.39
CA VAL A 358 -11.77 3.18 -2.94
C VAL A 358 -11.28 3.43 -4.35
N GLU A 359 -12.11 4.03 -5.23
CA GLU A 359 -11.70 4.30 -6.62
C GLU A 359 -10.72 5.48 -6.71
N GLY A 360 -10.89 6.54 -5.89
CA GLY A 360 -9.92 7.62 -5.81
C GLY A 360 -8.55 7.18 -5.25
N SER A 361 -8.56 6.25 -4.28
CA SER A 361 -7.34 5.63 -3.76
C SER A 361 -6.69 4.68 -4.77
N PHE A 362 -7.49 3.94 -5.53
CA PHE A 362 -7.01 3.01 -6.55
C PHE A 362 -6.27 3.76 -7.66
N ASP A 363 -6.88 4.82 -8.17
CA ASP A 363 -6.24 5.70 -9.14
C ASP A 363 -4.92 6.28 -8.60
N LEU A 364 -4.90 6.80 -7.37
CA LEU A 364 -3.67 7.32 -6.77
C LEU A 364 -2.57 6.26 -6.64
N GLY A 365 -2.93 5.02 -6.26
CA GLY A 365 -1.97 3.91 -6.16
C GLY A 365 -1.38 3.53 -7.51
N LEU A 366 -2.21 3.44 -8.55
CA LEU A 366 -1.77 3.19 -9.92
C LEU A 366 -0.96 4.37 -10.49
N TYR A 367 -1.36 5.61 -10.19
CA TYR A 367 -0.59 6.79 -10.56
C TYR A 367 0.81 6.80 -9.94
N ALA A 368 0.93 6.40 -8.67
CA ALA A 368 2.24 6.27 -8.02
C ALA A 368 3.11 5.18 -8.66
N ALA A 369 2.50 4.06 -9.07
CA ALA A 369 3.20 3.01 -9.82
C ALA A 369 3.64 3.51 -11.21
N ARG A 370 2.83 4.30 -11.89
CA ARG A 370 3.20 4.96 -13.16
C ARG A 370 4.35 5.95 -12.97
N LEU A 371 4.33 6.75 -11.90
CA LEU A 371 5.46 7.64 -11.57
C LEU A 371 6.75 6.84 -11.32
N PHE A 372 6.65 5.67 -10.69
CA PHE A 372 7.82 4.80 -10.52
C PHE A 372 8.39 4.37 -11.87
N ASP A 373 7.57 3.95 -12.83
CA ASP A 373 8.02 3.66 -14.20
C ASP A 373 8.66 4.89 -14.85
N ASP A 374 8.10 6.09 -14.63
CA ASP A 374 8.65 7.34 -15.14
C ASP A 374 10.01 7.68 -14.53
N THR A 375 10.28 7.30 -13.27
CA THR A 375 11.62 7.47 -12.65
C THR A 375 12.69 6.62 -13.32
N GLN A 376 12.33 5.47 -13.86
CA GLN A 376 13.27 4.51 -14.45
C GLN A 376 13.42 4.71 -15.97
N THR A 377 12.32 4.98 -16.66
CA THR A 377 12.23 4.92 -18.12
C THR A 377 11.77 6.23 -18.76
N GLY A 378 11.69 7.32 -18.00
CA GLY A 378 11.32 8.64 -18.55
C GLY A 378 12.31 9.09 -19.64
N GLU A 379 11.80 9.81 -20.64
CA GLU A 379 12.50 10.18 -21.87
C GLU A 379 13.86 10.87 -21.65
N ASN A 380 13.98 11.65 -20.59
CA ASN A 380 15.18 12.40 -20.24
C ASN A 380 15.35 12.52 -18.72
N GLU A 381 16.52 13.01 -18.29
CA GLU A 381 16.86 13.13 -16.88
C GLU A 381 15.91 14.06 -16.11
N ASP A 382 15.44 15.14 -16.72
CA ASP A 382 14.51 16.07 -16.07
C ASP A 382 13.16 15.41 -15.79
N VAL A 383 12.62 14.63 -16.74
CA VAL A 383 11.37 13.87 -16.55
C VAL A 383 11.54 12.86 -15.43
N ARG A 384 12.64 12.08 -15.43
CA ARG A 384 12.93 11.10 -14.36
C ARG A 384 13.06 11.76 -13.00
N LYS A 385 13.77 12.88 -12.93
CA LYS A 385 13.94 13.65 -11.70
C LYS A 385 12.62 14.20 -11.17
N HIS A 386 11.80 14.80 -12.03
CA HIS A 386 10.49 15.33 -11.65
C HIS A 386 9.55 14.21 -11.15
N ALA A 387 9.55 13.07 -11.83
CA ALA A 387 8.79 11.90 -11.38
C ALA A 387 9.24 11.42 -10.01
N HIS A 388 10.55 11.35 -9.77
CA HIS A 388 11.11 10.97 -8.48
C HIS A 388 10.72 11.94 -7.35
N GLU A 389 10.85 13.26 -7.57
CA GLU A 389 10.49 14.29 -6.58
C GLU A 389 9.00 14.26 -6.24
N LEU A 390 8.14 14.03 -7.24
CA LEU A 390 6.70 13.92 -7.02
C LEU A 390 6.33 12.63 -6.30
N LEU A 391 6.86 11.49 -6.73
CA LEU A 391 6.63 10.19 -6.10
C LEU A 391 7.06 10.21 -4.62
N ASP A 392 8.23 10.79 -4.35
CA ASP A 392 8.76 10.91 -3.00
C ASP A 392 7.85 11.75 -2.09
N LEU A 393 7.29 12.86 -2.59
CA LEU A 393 6.29 13.65 -1.88
C LEU A 393 4.99 12.88 -1.64
N LEU A 394 4.49 12.14 -2.64
CA LEU A 394 3.20 11.46 -2.57
C LEU A 394 3.24 10.17 -1.73
N THR A 395 4.40 9.57 -1.52
CA THR A 395 4.53 8.27 -0.84
C THR A 395 3.84 8.21 0.53
N PRO A 396 3.95 9.20 1.45
CA PRO A 396 3.19 9.20 2.71
C PRO A 396 1.69 9.20 2.50
N ILE A 397 1.20 9.87 1.46
CA ILE A 397 -0.23 9.97 1.14
C ILE A 397 -0.73 8.65 0.54
N VAL A 398 -0.01 8.10 -0.44
CA VAL A 398 -0.33 6.81 -1.09
C VAL A 398 -0.46 5.67 -0.07
N LYS A 399 0.37 5.68 0.98
CA LYS A 399 0.27 4.71 2.08
C LYS A 399 -0.84 5.02 3.06
N SER A 400 -0.91 6.27 3.54
CA SER A 400 -1.71 6.59 4.74
C SER A 400 -3.16 6.94 4.44
N TRP A 401 -3.42 7.68 3.39
CA TRP A 401 -4.79 8.08 3.08
C TRP A 401 -5.69 6.88 2.76
N PRO A 402 -5.29 5.93 1.89
CA PRO A 402 -6.06 4.71 1.68
C PRO A 402 -6.20 3.87 2.95
N SER A 403 -5.16 3.78 3.77
CA SER A 403 -5.20 3.03 5.02
C SER A 403 -6.29 3.54 5.99
N GLU A 404 -6.60 4.83 5.97
CA GLU A 404 -7.66 5.43 6.79
C GLU A 404 -9.02 5.35 6.09
N PHE A 405 -9.11 5.81 4.84
CA PHE A 405 -10.39 6.00 4.17
C PHE A 405 -10.95 4.72 3.52
N CYS A 406 -10.11 3.79 3.09
CA CYS A 406 -10.57 2.47 2.67
C CYS A 406 -10.98 1.59 3.87
N LEU A 407 -10.37 1.78 5.05
CA LEU A 407 -10.87 1.20 6.30
C LEU A 407 -12.26 1.77 6.64
N LYS A 408 -12.48 3.09 6.46
CA LYS A 408 -13.80 3.72 6.61
C LYS A 408 -14.81 3.17 5.60
N ALA A 409 -14.38 2.86 4.38
CA ALA A 409 -15.23 2.19 3.39
C ALA A 409 -15.66 0.79 3.88
N ASN A 410 -14.76 0.01 4.50
CA ASN A 410 -15.11 -1.29 5.10
C ASN A 410 -16.09 -1.15 6.27
N GLU A 411 -15.95 -0.12 7.12
CA GLU A 411 -16.94 0.19 8.17
C GLU A 411 -18.33 0.44 7.57
N LEU A 412 -18.41 1.22 6.49
CA LEU A 412 -19.64 1.49 5.78
C LEU A 412 -20.23 0.25 5.10
N ALA A 413 -19.37 -0.67 4.59
CA ALA A 413 -19.83 -1.94 4.04
C ALA A 413 -20.55 -2.78 5.10
N ILE A 414 -20.01 -2.85 6.33
CA ILE A 414 -20.69 -3.48 7.47
C ILE A 414 -22.03 -2.79 7.74
N GLN A 415 -22.06 -1.46 7.75
CA GLN A 415 -23.27 -0.67 8.02
C GLN A 415 -24.36 -0.90 6.95
N VAL A 416 -24.00 -1.01 5.67
CA VAL A 416 -24.93 -1.31 4.56
C VAL A 416 -25.57 -2.68 4.75
N LEU A 417 -24.83 -3.68 5.20
CA LEU A 417 -25.37 -5.02 5.47
C LEU A 417 -26.19 -5.09 6.76
N GLY A 418 -26.07 -4.10 7.65
CA GLY A 418 -26.74 -4.09 8.96
C GLY A 418 -26.32 -5.28 9.83
N GLY A 419 -27.28 -5.97 10.46
CA GLY A 419 -26.99 -7.13 11.31
C GLY A 419 -26.19 -8.25 10.61
N HIS A 420 -26.41 -8.47 9.33
CA HIS A 420 -25.64 -9.42 8.53
C HIS A 420 -24.16 -9.04 8.43
N GLY A 421 -23.84 -7.74 8.33
CA GLY A 421 -22.45 -7.27 8.27
C GLY A 421 -21.67 -7.48 9.56
N TYR A 422 -22.36 -7.69 10.68
CA TYR A 422 -21.77 -7.94 11.98
C TYR A 422 -21.52 -9.43 12.26
N THR A 423 -21.99 -10.31 11.39
CA THR A 423 -21.84 -11.77 11.53
C THR A 423 -20.72 -12.30 10.63
N ARG A 424 -20.11 -13.41 11.06
CA ARG A 424 -18.97 -14.03 10.35
C ARG A 424 -19.39 -14.80 9.08
N GLU A 425 -20.69 -14.94 8.83
CA GLU A 425 -21.24 -15.54 7.61
C GLU A 425 -21.02 -14.66 6.37
N TYR A 426 -20.78 -13.36 6.57
CA TYR A 426 -20.54 -12.38 5.51
C TYR A 426 -19.09 -11.86 5.58
N PRO A 427 -18.41 -11.64 4.44
CA PRO A 427 -16.96 -11.38 4.42
C PRO A 427 -16.58 -9.95 4.84
N VAL A 428 -17.55 -9.02 4.93
CA VAL A 428 -17.25 -7.59 5.16
C VAL A 428 -16.61 -7.32 6.52
N GLU A 429 -16.91 -8.13 7.54
CA GLU A 429 -16.29 -8.00 8.85
C GLU A 429 -14.81 -8.41 8.81
N GLN A 430 -14.45 -9.44 8.02
CA GLN A 430 -13.07 -9.86 7.81
C GLN A 430 -12.29 -8.75 7.07
N TYR A 431 -12.84 -8.18 6.00
CA TYR A 431 -12.19 -7.09 5.27
C TYR A 431 -11.91 -5.88 6.18
N TYR A 432 -12.83 -5.56 7.09
CA TYR A 432 -12.61 -4.51 8.09
C TYR A 432 -11.47 -4.84 9.04
N ARG A 433 -11.44 -6.07 9.59
CA ARG A 433 -10.38 -6.51 10.52
C ARG A 433 -9.02 -6.56 9.84
N ASP A 434 -8.97 -7.06 8.61
CA ASP A 434 -7.74 -7.13 7.83
C ASP A 434 -7.24 -5.71 7.51
N ASN A 435 -8.11 -4.81 7.09
CA ASN A 435 -7.72 -3.44 6.73
C ASN A 435 -7.29 -2.61 7.95
N ARG A 436 -7.71 -2.98 9.18
CA ARG A 436 -7.33 -2.26 10.39
C ARG A 436 -5.82 -2.29 10.69
N LEU A 437 -5.10 -3.23 10.12
CA LEU A 437 -3.63 -3.29 10.23
C LEU A 437 -2.97 -2.13 9.46
N ASN A 438 -3.51 -1.75 8.30
CA ASN A 438 -2.86 -0.81 7.38
C ASN A 438 -2.54 0.57 7.98
N PRO A 439 -3.34 1.18 8.87
CA PRO A 439 -2.94 2.40 9.60
C PRO A 439 -1.75 2.24 10.55
N ILE A 440 -1.36 1.02 10.88
CA ILE A 440 -0.38 0.71 11.95
C ILE A 440 0.99 0.35 11.38
N HIS A 441 1.06 -0.62 10.44
CA HIS A 441 2.33 -1.16 9.94
C HIS A 441 2.96 -0.28 8.85
N GLU A 442 4.23 -0.54 8.53
CA GLU A 442 5.04 0.20 7.54
C GLU A 442 5.03 1.72 7.76
N GLY A 443 5.10 2.10 9.03
CA GLY A 443 4.94 3.48 9.51
C GLY A 443 3.49 3.83 9.80
N THR A 444 3.20 4.13 11.08
CA THR A 444 1.88 4.59 11.51
C THR A 444 1.49 5.91 10.83
N HIS A 445 0.19 6.28 10.88
CA HIS A 445 -0.26 7.60 10.41
C HIS A 445 0.57 8.75 10.99
N GLY A 446 0.90 8.69 12.29
CA GLY A 446 1.75 9.69 12.94
C GLY A 446 3.15 9.76 12.30
N ILE A 447 3.78 8.63 12.01
CA ILE A 447 5.08 8.60 11.33
C ILE A 447 4.97 9.16 9.90
N GLN A 448 3.93 8.80 9.14
CA GLN A 448 3.73 9.33 7.79
C GLN A 448 3.45 10.83 7.79
N SER A 449 2.68 11.33 8.77
CA SER A 449 2.39 12.74 8.89
C SER A 449 3.61 13.58 9.26
N LEU A 450 4.46 13.06 10.15
CA LEU A 450 5.74 13.66 10.50
C LEU A 450 6.71 13.64 9.30
N ASP A 451 6.72 12.55 8.53
CA ASP A 451 7.54 12.44 7.31
C ASP A 451 7.11 13.46 6.24
N LEU A 452 5.80 13.60 6.00
CA LEU A 452 5.26 14.57 5.06
C LEU A 452 5.61 16.01 5.47
N LEU A 453 5.13 16.45 6.63
CA LEU A 453 5.24 17.84 7.06
C LEU A 453 6.66 18.24 7.48
N GLY A 454 7.34 17.34 8.22
CA GLY A 454 8.67 17.63 8.78
C GLY A 454 9.82 17.47 7.79
N ARG A 455 9.64 16.75 6.68
CA ARG A 455 10.72 16.45 5.76
C ARG A 455 10.36 16.63 4.28
N LYS A 456 9.36 15.91 3.77
CA LYS A 456 9.08 15.79 2.32
C LYS A 456 8.72 17.13 1.66
N LEU A 457 7.94 17.97 2.33
CA LEU A 457 7.54 19.27 1.79
C LEU A 457 8.70 20.22 1.54
N ALA A 458 9.75 20.17 2.36
CA ALA A 458 10.92 21.05 2.24
C ALA A 458 12.05 20.43 1.40
N GLN A 459 11.98 19.15 1.11
CA GLN A 459 13.03 18.42 0.41
C GLN A 459 13.29 19.00 -0.98
N ASN A 460 14.58 19.12 -1.37
CA ASN A 460 15.01 19.73 -2.63
C ASN A 460 14.40 21.14 -2.88
N GLY A 461 14.30 21.95 -1.81
CA GLY A 461 13.71 23.29 -1.91
C GLY A 461 12.21 23.30 -2.26
N GLY A 462 11.49 22.25 -1.89
CA GLY A 462 10.07 22.06 -2.14
C GLY A 462 9.73 21.72 -3.59
N ALA A 463 10.64 21.09 -4.32
CA ALA A 463 10.47 20.77 -5.73
C ALA A 463 9.23 19.89 -5.98
N GLY A 464 9.05 18.82 -5.20
CA GLY A 464 7.88 17.94 -5.30
C GLY A 464 6.56 18.69 -5.08
N LEU A 465 6.49 19.55 -4.07
CA LEU A 465 5.29 20.38 -3.83
C LEU A 465 4.99 21.32 -5.00
N LYS A 466 6.02 22.01 -5.51
CA LYS A 466 5.88 22.91 -6.67
C LYS A 466 5.39 22.17 -7.90
N GLN A 467 5.89 20.95 -8.11
CA GLN A 467 5.46 20.08 -9.20
C GLN A 467 3.99 19.67 -9.05
N LEU A 468 3.59 19.19 -7.88
CA LEU A 468 2.20 18.82 -7.58
C LEU A 468 1.24 19.99 -7.83
N LEU A 469 1.59 21.18 -7.33
CA LEU A 469 0.75 22.38 -7.50
C LEU A 469 0.58 22.77 -8.98
N ARG A 470 1.65 22.66 -9.81
CA ARG A 470 1.54 22.90 -11.25
C ARG A 470 0.60 21.89 -11.92
N LEU A 471 0.66 20.62 -11.55
CA LEU A 471 -0.22 19.59 -12.09
C LEU A 471 -1.68 19.87 -11.72
N ILE A 472 -1.96 20.21 -10.46
CA ILE A 472 -3.32 20.53 -10.01
C ILE A 472 -3.86 21.76 -10.78
N VAL A 473 -3.06 22.82 -10.92
CA VAL A 473 -3.46 24.02 -11.69
C VAL A 473 -3.76 23.66 -13.14
N GLY A 474 -2.92 22.86 -13.79
CA GLY A 474 -3.15 22.39 -15.16
C GLY A 474 -4.46 21.61 -15.32
N THR A 475 -4.79 20.75 -14.34
CA THR A 475 -6.07 20.02 -14.32
C THR A 475 -7.24 20.97 -14.13
N CYS A 476 -7.14 21.93 -13.23
CA CYS A 476 -8.17 22.94 -13.01
C CYS A 476 -8.44 23.79 -14.25
N GLU A 477 -7.40 24.20 -14.99
CA GLU A 477 -7.57 24.96 -16.24
C GLU A 477 -8.26 24.12 -17.33
N ARG A 478 -7.98 22.81 -17.42
CA ARG A 478 -8.71 21.93 -18.34
C ARG A 478 -10.18 21.78 -17.94
N ALA A 479 -10.47 21.57 -16.67
CA ALA A 479 -11.84 21.45 -16.18
C ALA A 479 -12.66 22.75 -16.35
N LYS A 480 -12.02 23.91 -16.27
CA LYS A 480 -12.65 25.22 -16.47
C LYS A 480 -13.22 25.42 -17.86
N ALA A 481 -12.68 24.71 -18.87
CA ALA A 481 -13.12 24.80 -20.25
C ALA A 481 -14.45 24.06 -20.52
N ASP A 482 -14.96 23.30 -19.53
CA ASP A 482 -16.18 22.49 -19.62
C ASP A 482 -17.19 22.96 -18.56
N ASP A 483 -18.39 23.42 -18.98
CA ASP A 483 -19.45 23.92 -18.12
C ASP A 483 -19.95 22.89 -17.08
N ALA A 484 -19.83 21.59 -17.37
CA ALA A 484 -20.21 20.53 -16.45
C ALA A 484 -19.16 20.27 -15.35
N LEU A 485 -17.89 20.55 -15.67
CA LEU A 485 -16.74 20.32 -14.78
C LEU A 485 -16.33 21.57 -13.99
N ASP A 486 -16.57 22.77 -14.51
CA ASP A 486 -16.19 24.02 -13.84
C ASP A 486 -16.70 24.13 -12.38
N PRO A 487 -17.95 23.73 -12.04
CA PRO A 487 -18.41 23.74 -10.67
C PRO A 487 -17.66 22.75 -9.75
N LEU A 488 -17.11 21.67 -10.30
CA LEU A 488 -16.35 20.67 -9.54
C LEU A 488 -14.93 21.14 -9.20
N ARG A 489 -14.35 21.96 -10.04
CA ARG A 489 -13.02 22.54 -9.87
C ARG A 489 -12.94 23.50 -8.67
N GLN A 490 -13.95 24.31 -8.46
CA GLN A 490 -13.94 25.43 -7.52
C GLN A 490 -13.62 25.03 -6.06
N PRO A 491 -14.23 23.97 -5.47
CA PRO A 491 -13.89 23.54 -4.12
C PRO A 491 -12.42 23.12 -3.98
N LEU A 492 -11.87 22.45 -5.01
CA LEU A 492 -10.48 22.04 -5.02
C LEU A 492 -9.52 23.24 -5.05
N GLU A 493 -9.77 24.22 -5.89
CA GLU A 493 -8.95 25.44 -5.96
C GLU A 493 -8.94 26.23 -4.64
N GLN A 494 -10.11 26.35 -4.00
CA GLN A 494 -10.22 26.99 -2.70
C GLN A 494 -9.42 26.26 -1.63
N LEU A 495 -9.50 24.91 -1.63
CA LEU A 495 -8.72 24.08 -0.70
C LEU A 495 -7.22 24.22 -0.96
N VAL A 496 -6.78 24.15 -2.23
CA VAL A 496 -5.37 24.28 -2.63
C VAL A 496 -4.80 25.63 -2.21
N ALA A 497 -5.51 26.73 -2.48
CA ALA A 497 -5.06 28.08 -2.11
C ALA A 497 -4.86 28.21 -0.59
N ARG A 498 -5.80 27.67 0.19
CA ARG A 498 -5.71 27.70 1.65
C ARG A 498 -4.60 26.76 2.16
N LEU A 499 -4.49 25.56 1.62
CA LEU A 499 -3.43 24.60 1.96
C LEU A 499 -2.04 25.20 1.72
N GLN A 500 -1.83 25.91 0.60
CA GLN A 500 -0.58 26.61 0.31
C GLN A 500 -0.25 27.65 1.40
N THR A 501 -1.22 28.48 1.81
CA THR A 501 -1.04 29.48 2.85
C THR A 501 -0.64 28.84 4.18
N VAL A 502 -1.36 27.77 4.59
CA VAL A 502 -1.08 27.03 5.82
C VAL A 502 0.30 26.38 5.76
N THR A 503 0.63 25.74 4.64
CA THR A 503 1.92 25.09 4.43
C THR A 503 3.09 26.06 4.58
N LEU A 504 3.01 27.22 3.94
CA LEU A 504 4.06 28.25 4.03
C LEU A 504 4.25 28.73 5.47
N GLY A 505 3.15 28.94 6.21
CA GLY A 505 3.19 29.30 7.62
C GLY A 505 3.85 28.23 8.49
N LEU A 506 3.50 26.96 8.30
CA LEU A 506 4.08 25.83 9.04
C LEU A 506 5.58 25.65 8.71
N LEU A 507 5.98 25.74 7.45
CA LEU A 507 7.40 25.66 7.06
C LEU A 507 8.21 26.82 7.62
N THR A 508 7.62 28.02 7.71
CA THR A 508 8.25 29.18 8.35
C THR A 508 8.48 28.93 9.84
N ASP A 509 7.48 28.39 10.55
CA ASP A 509 7.63 28.04 11.97
C ASP A 509 8.70 26.96 12.19
N LEU A 510 8.77 25.94 11.33
CA LEU A 510 9.85 24.94 11.37
C LEU A 510 11.24 25.58 11.20
N SER A 511 11.38 26.51 10.26
CA SER A 511 12.64 27.22 10.03
C SER A 511 13.07 28.09 11.21
N GLN A 512 12.11 28.52 12.03
CA GLN A 512 12.33 29.26 13.28
C GLN A 512 12.59 28.35 14.50
N GLY A 513 12.62 27.04 14.31
CA GLY A 513 12.86 26.07 15.39
C GLY A 513 11.64 25.71 16.25
N LYS A 514 10.42 26.13 15.85
CA LYS A 514 9.16 25.81 16.57
C LYS A 514 8.66 24.40 16.26
N VAL A 515 9.54 23.39 16.32
CA VAL A 515 9.31 22.05 15.80
C VAL A 515 8.11 21.36 16.44
N ASN A 516 8.06 21.31 17.79
CA ASN A 516 6.99 20.60 18.50
C ASN A 516 5.60 21.20 18.23
N ALA A 517 5.47 22.50 18.29
CA ALA A 517 4.20 23.18 18.03
C ALA A 517 3.73 23.01 16.58
N THR A 518 4.66 23.04 15.63
CA THR A 518 4.33 22.89 14.20
C THR A 518 3.91 21.45 13.87
N LEU A 519 4.57 20.46 14.45
CA LEU A 519 4.33 19.04 14.14
C LEU A 519 3.23 18.41 15.01
N ALA A 520 2.75 19.07 16.06
CA ALA A 520 1.74 18.55 16.98
C ALA A 520 0.47 18.05 16.28
N ASN A 521 0.02 18.78 15.26
CA ASN A 521 -1.19 18.49 14.49
C ASN A 521 -0.90 17.95 13.07
N SER A 522 0.27 17.37 12.85
CA SER A 522 0.69 16.88 11.52
C SER A 522 -0.27 15.85 10.90
N ALA A 523 -1.00 15.08 11.72
CA ALA A 523 -2.01 14.13 11.24
C ALA A 523 -3.19 14.83 10.53
N LEU A 524 -3.64 16.00 11.04
CA LEU A 524 -4.65 16.81 10.36
C LEU A 524 -4.13 17.37 9.04
N TYR A 525 -2.85 17.75 9.00
CA TYR A 525 -2.20 18.19 7.78
C TYR A 525 -2.15 17.05 6.72
N LEU A 526 -1.74 15.85 7.13
CA LEU A 526 -1.73 14.67 6.24
C LEU A 526 -3.13 14.39 5.65
N LYS A 527 -4.18 14.49 6.46
CA LYS A 527 -5.57 14.32 6.02
C LYS A 527 -5.96 15.37 4.99
N ALA A 528 -5.77 16.65 5.28
CA ALA A 528 -6.13 17.76 4.37
C ALA A 528 -5.32 17.70 3.06
N PHE A 529 -4.02 17.41 3.15
CA PHE A 529 -3.16 17.23 1.98
C PHE A 529 -3.60 16.03 1.13
N GLY A 530 -3.90 14.91 1.77
CA GLY A 530 -4.39 13.71 1.10
C GLY A 530 -5.72 13.92 0.39
N HIS A 531 -6.68 14.62 1.03
CA HIS A 531 -7.95 15.01 0.38
C HIS A 531 -7.71 15.91 -0.84
N THR A 532 -6.73 16.81 -0.76
CA THR A 532 -6.35 17.65 -1.90
C THR A 532 -5.85 16.81 -3.07
N VAL A 533 -4.98 15.83 -2.80
CA VAL A 533 -4.43 14.93 -3.82
C VAL A 533 -5.53 14.05 -4.42
N ILE A 534 -6.38 13.44 -3.59
CA ILE A 534 -7.50 12.62 -4.09
C ILE A 534 -8.53 13.46 -4.84
N GLY A 535 -8.80 14.69 -4.39
CA GLY A 535 -9.69 15.61 -5.11
C GLY A 535 -9.14 15.99 -6.49
N TRP A 536 -7.84 16.19 -6.60
CA TRP A 536 -7.17 16.37 -7.88
C TRP A 536 -7.32 15.12 -8.78
N ARG A 537 -7.06 13.93 -8.25
CA ARG A 537 -7.21 12.69 -9.02
C ARG A 537 -8.66 12.45 -9.46
N TRP A 538 -9.64 12.78 -8.62
CA TRP A 538 -11.05 12.75 -9.01
C TRP A 538 -11.40 13.75 -10.11
N LEU A 539 -10.79 14.93 -10.12
CA LEU A 539 -10.99 15.89 -11.19
C LEU A 539 -10.39 15.40 -12.52
N GLU A 540 -9.22 14.75 -12.50
CA GLU A 540 -8.64 14.06 -13.67
C GLU A 540 -9.58 12.97 -14.22
N GLN A 541 -10.07 12.09 -13.34
CA GLN A 541 -11.02 11.05 -13.72
C GLN A 541 -12.33 11.65 -14.29
N ALA A 542 -12.81 12.75 -13.71
CA ALA A 542 -14.02 13.43 -14.20
C ALA A 542 -13.83 13.99 -15.60
N ILE A 543 -12.67 14.58 -15.92
CA ILE A 543 -12.33 15.05 -17.26
C ILE A 543 -12.36 13.88 -18.25
N ARG A 544 -11.71 12.77 -17.93
CA ARG A 544 -11.70 11.58 -18.80
C ARG A 544 -13.07 10.94 -18.95
N ALA A 545 -13.86 10.91 -17.87
CA ALA A 545 -15.22 10.40 -17.94
C ALA A 545 -16.14 11.29 -18.78
N GLN A 546 -15.96 12.61 -18.76
CA GLN A 546 -16.70 13.54 -19.60
C GLN A 546 -16.32 13.37 -21.08
N GLU A 547 -15.02 13.29 -21.38
CA GLU A 547 -14.52 12.99 -22.73
C GLU A 547 -15.06 11.64 -23.26
N GLY A 548 -15.12 10.62 -22.39
CA GLY A 548 -15.64 9.30 -22.72
C GLY A 548 -17.14 9.29 -23.00
N LEU A 549 -17.93 10.14 -22.34
CA LEU A 549 -19.39 10.22 -22.57
C LEU A 549 -19.78 10.59 -23.99
N ASP A 550 -18.98 11.42 -24.65
CA ASP A 550 -19.30 11.91 -26.01
C ASP A 550 -19.32 10.77 -27.05
N ASN A 551 -18.57 9.68 -26.78
CA ASN A 551 -18.44 8.52 -27.66
C ASN A 551 -18.87 7.20 -26.95
N ALA A 552 -19.58 7.29 -25.82
CA ALA A 552 -19.92 6.14 -25.00
C ALA A 552 -20.86 5.16 -25.71
N SER A 553 -20.59 3.85 -25.57
CA SER A 553 -21.58 2.82 -25.82
C SER A 553 -22.73 2.95 -24.79
N GLU A 554 -23.92 2.44 -25.12
CA GLU A 554 -25.03 2.44 -24.18
C GLU A 554 -24.67 1.79 -22.83
N ALA A 555 -23.83 0.77 -22.85
CA ALA A 555 -23.32 0.08 -21.66
C ALA A 555 -22.37 0.96 -20.82
N ASP A 556 -21.58 1.83 -21.44
CA ASP A 556 -20.58 2.67 -20.76
C ASP A 556 -21.15 3.99 -20.21
N VAL A 557 -22.28 4.48 -20.72
CA VAL A 557 -22.92 5.72 -20.26
C VAL A 557 -23.13 5.69 -18.72
N GLY A 558 -23.61 4.57 -18.21
CA GLY A 558 -23.82 4.39 -16.76
C GLY A 558 -22.52 4.45 -15.96
N PHE A 559 -21.44 3.89 -16.49
CA PHE A 559 -20.11 3.91 -15.89
C PHE A 559 -19.55 5.34 -15.79
N TYR A 560 -19.52 6.07 -16.89
CA TYR A 560 -19.00 7.44 -16.90
C TYR A 560 -19.82 8.40 -16.03
N LYS A 561 -21.16 8.30 -16.06
CA LYS A 561 -22.03 9.06 -15.16
C LYS A 561 -21.75 8.72 -13.69
N GLY A 562 -21.43 7.46 -13.38
CA GLY A 562 -21.03 7.02 -12.05
C GLY A 562 -19.71 7.64 -11.60
N LYS A 563 -18.72 7.78 -12.50
CA LYS A 563 -17.46 8.50 -12.24
C LYS A 563 -17.68 9.98 -11.95
N LEU A 564 -18.44 10.66 -12.80
CA LEU A 564 -18.79 12.07 -12.60
C LEU A 564 -19.53 12.31 -11.27
N GLN A 565 -20.47 11.43 -10.91
CA GLN A 565 -21.19 11.55 -9.65
C GLN A 565 -20.30 11.30 -8.42
N ALA A 566 -19.35 10.37 -8.50
CA ALA A 566 -18.39 10.13 -7.44
C ALA A 566 -17.42 11.32 -7.28
N ALA A 567 -16.90 11.86 -8.38
CA ALA A 567 -16.10 13.07 -8.38
C ALA A 567 -16.86 14.26 -7.76
N ARG A 568 -18.12 14.46 -8.19
CA ARG A 568 -18.99 15.49 -7.60
C ARG A 568 -19.13 15.30 -6.09
N TYR A 569 -19.44 14.07 -5.65
CA TYR A 569 -19.58 13.78 -4.22
C TYR A 569 -18.30 14.17 -3.47
N PHE A 570 -17.14 13.66 -3.90
CA PHE A 570 -15.88 13.90 -3.22
C PHE A 570 -15.54 15.39 -3.15
N LEU A 571 -15.63 16.08 -4.28
CA LEU A 571 -15.25 17.50 -4.38
C LEU A 571 -16.21 18.44 -3.63
N THR A 572 -17.51 18.08 -3.52
CA THR A 572 -18.51 18.95 -2.88
C THR A 572 -18.85 18.56 -1.44
N TRP A 573 -18.56 17.33 -1.00
CA TRP A 573 -18.89 16.85 0.35
C TRP A 573 -17.63 16.65 1.21
N GLU A 574 -16.59 16.03 0.68
CA GLU A 574 -15.40 15.68 1.44
C GLU A 574 -14.37 16.83 1.48
N VAL A 575 -14.08 17.41 0.33
CA VAL A 575 -13.08 18.50 0.20
C VAL A 575 -13.40 19.71 1.10
N PRO A 576 -14.64 20.22 1.17
CA PRO A 576 -14.94 21.36 2.05
C PRO A 576 -14.71 21.08 3.55
N GLY A 577 -14.86 19.80 3.97
CA GLY A 577 -14.59 19.39 5.36
C GLY A 577 -13.17 19.74 5.82
N CYS A 578 -12.18 19.67 4.93
CA CYS A 578 -10.78 19.95 5.23
C CYS A 578 -10.47 21.39 5.64
N HIS A 579 -11.38 22.33 5.37
CA HIS A 579 -11.21 23.72 5.86
C HIS A 579 -11.23 23.82 7.38
N HIS A 580 -11.87 22.87 8.07
CA HIS A 580 -11.85 22.81 9.54
C HIS A 580 -10.47 22.42 10.05
N GLU A 581 -9.86 21.36 9.50
CA GLU A 581 -8.50 20.93 9.87
C GLU A 581 -7.48 22.05 9.60
N LEU A 582 -7.59 22.70 8.45
CA LEU A 582 -6.71 23.83 8.13
C LEU A 582 -6.86 25.00 9.09
N ALA A 583 -8.07 25.26 9.61
CA ALA A 583 -8.29 26.32 10.61
C ALA A 583 -7.60 26.01 11.96
N ILE A 584 -7.55 24.74 12.37
CA ILE A 584 -6.82 24.29 13.57
C ILE A 584 -5.31 24.48 13.35
N LEU A 585 -4.81 24.08 12.18
CA LEU A 585 -3.41 24.21 11.80
C LEU A 585 -2.96 25.69 11.69
N GLU A 586 -3.79 26.56 11.13
CA GLU A 586 -3.52 28.01 11.06
C GLU A 586 -3.33 28.65 12.44
N LYS A 587 -4.13 28.25 13.40
CA LYS A 587 -4.07 28.74 14.78
C LYS A 587 -2.91 28.15 15.58
N ARG A 588 -2.25 27.08 15.10
CA ARG A 588 -1.29 26.30 15.88
C ARG A 588 -1.90 25.82 17.20
N ASP A 589 -3.16 25.34 17.13
CA ASP A 589 -3.88 24.87 18.30
C ASP A 589 -3.04 23.87 19.10
N ASP A 590 -2.87 24.10 20.39
CA ASP A 590 -1.97 23.35 21.25
C ASP A 590 -2.70 22.40 22.22
N ALA A 591 -4.00 22.22 22.06
CA ALA A 591 -4.81 21.41 22.98
C ALA A 591 -4.22 20.01 23.24
N CYS A 592 -3.70 19.36 22.17
CA CYS A 592 -3.06 18.06 22.31
C CYS A 592 -1.65 18.16 22.94
N LEU A 593 -0.90 19.19 22.58
CA LEU A 593 0.49 19.37 23.02
C LEU A 593 0.56 19.82 24.49
N SER A 594 -0.37 20.65 24.94
CA SER A 594 -0.44 21.19 26.31
C SER A 594 -1.08 20.23 27.31
N MET A 595 -1.76 19.15 26.82
CA MET A 595 -2.40 18.15 27.69
C MET A 595 -1.36 17.44 28.58
N GLN A 596 -1.61 17.40 29.88
CA GLN A 596 -0.72 16.76 30.86
C GLN A 596 -1.15 15.32 31.10
N GLU A 597 -0.17 14.42 31.34
CA GLU A 597 -0.43 13.01 31.64
C GLU A 597 -1.41 12.84 32.81
N SER A 598 -1.26 13.68 33.85
CA SER A 598 -2.11 13.62 35.03
C SER A 598 -3.56 14.10 34.83
N TRP A 599 -3.90 14.61 33.64
CA TRP A 599 -5.25 15.09 33.32
C TRP A 599 -6.08 14.06 32.53
N PHE A 600 -5.48 12.91 32.10
CA PHE A 600 -6.19 11.75 31.58
C PHE A 600 -6.88 10.91 32.72
#